data_3c901d1c3be6bf69f0d8ac266a25c7eb
#
_entry.id   3c901d1c3be6bf69f0d8ac266a25c7eb
#
_cell.length_a   1.000
_cell.length_b   1.000
_cell.length_c   1.000
_cell.angle_alpha   90.00
_cell.angle_beta   90.00
_cell.angle_gamma   90.00
#
_symmetry.space_group_name_H-M   'P 1'
#
loop_
_entity.id
_entity.type
_entity.pdbx_description
1 polymer ?
#
loop_
_entity_poly.entity_id
_entity_poly.type
_entity_poly.pdbx_seq_one_letter_code
_entity_poly.pdbx_strand_id
1 'polypeptide(L)'
;MEFTAEMIAGFLGGEIVGDKEAKVHTVSSIEEGRAGSLSYLTNPKYEACIYTTGASVVLVNRTFEPAQPLSATLIKVDDAGACVLKLLEMYNAAKPRRSGISPLASVCAEAQVGEGCYIGDFAVVEAGVKIGNGCQIYPQVYLGTGVSVGEGTILYPCLLYTSPSPRDRQKYR
;
A
#
# COMPACT_ATOMS: atom_id res chain seq x y z
N MET A 1 -7.80 -3.14 10.96
CA MET A 1 -7.50 -2.13 12.00
C MET A 1 -8.45 -0.96 11.76
N GLU A 2 -9.07 -0.46 12.80
CA GLU A 2 -9.90 0.74 12.73
C GLU A 2 -9.13 1.90 13.37
N PHE A 3 -9.18 3.07 12.76
CA PHE A 3 -8.61 4.30 13.28
C PHE A 3 -9.71 5.35 13.39
N THR A 4 -9.63 6.21 14.40
CA THR A 4 -10.52 7.37 14.51
C THR A 4 -9.89 8.59 13.84
N ALA A 5 -10.73 9.56 13.46
CA ALA A 5 -10.26 10.84 12.94
C ALA A 5 -9.28 11.53 13.91
N GLU A 6 -9.54 11.41 15.22
CA GLU A 6 -8.67 11.96 16.27
C GLU A 6 -7.27 11.33 16.26
N MET A 7 -7.18 9.99 16.14
CA MET A 7 -5.90 9.28 16.06
C MET A 7 -5.10 9.69 14.83
N ILE A 8 -5.76 9.81 13.69
CA ILE A 8 -5.13 10.20 12.42
C ILE A 8 -4.65 11.65 12.50
N ALA A 9 -5.48 12.56 12.98
CA ALA A 9 -5.12 13.97 13.13
C ALA A 9 -3.96 14.15 14.12
N GLY A 10 -3.96 13.43 15.25
CA GLY A 10 -2.86 13.44 16.21
C GLY A 10 -1.54 12.97 15.60
N PHE A 11 -1.57 11.91 14.78
CA PHE A 11 -0.38 11.39 14.10
C PHE A 11 0.16 12.36 13.03
N LEU A 12 -0.74 13.05 12.32
CA LEU A 12 -0.38 13.97 11.22
C LEU A 12 -0.14 15.41 11.69
N GLY A 13 -0.47 15.76 12.93
CA GLY A 13 -0.47 17.13 13.42
C GLY A 13 -1.56 17.99 12.75
N GLY A 14 -2.67 17.37 12.38
CA GLY A 14 -3.79 18.00 11.67
C GLY A 14 -4.86 18.54 12.61
N GLU A 15 -5.66 19.50 12.10
CA GLU A 15 -6.84 20.05 12.76
C GLU A 15 -8.10 19.36 12.26
N ILE A 16 -8.98 18.96 13.18
CA ILE A 16 -10.24 18.27 12.85
C ILE A 16 -11.38 19.28 12.76
N VAL A 17 -12.13 19.19 11.66
CA VAL A 17 -13.40 19.90 11.47
C VAL A 17 -14.48 18.85 11.22
N GLY A 18 -15.30 18.59 12.23
CA GLY A 18 -16.36 17.58 12.21
C GLY A 18 -16.29 16.58 13.36
N ASP A 19 -16.67 15.33 13.09
CA ASP A 19 -16.73 14.26 14.09
C ASP A 19 -15.36 13.64 14.35
N LYS A 20 -14.85 13.80 15.57
CA LYS A 20 -13.55 13.25 16.01
C LYS A 20 -13.55 11.72 16.10
N GLU A 21 -14.72 11.14 16.37
CA GLU A 21 -14.89 9.69 16.51
C GLU A 21 -15.16 8.98 15.18
N ALA A 22 -15.20 9.72 14.06
CA ALA A 22 -15.41 9.13 12.75
C ALA A 22 -14.37 8.03 12.48
N LYS A 23 -14.85 6.81 12.23
CA LYS A 23 -14.01 5.61 12.05
C LYS A 23 -13.64 5.40 10.59
N VAL A 24 -12.39 5.03 10.38
CA VAL A 24 -11.86 4.63 9.08
C VAL A 24 -11.07 3.32 9.17
N HIS A 25 -11.20 2.51 8.14
CA HIS A 25 -10.53 1.22 8.02
C HIS A 25 -9.91 0.99 6.64
N THR A 26 -10.16 1.89 5.70
CA THR A 26 -9.61 1.83 4.33
C THR A 26 -9.28 3.23 3.81
N VAL A 27 -8.45 3.28 2.77
CA VAL A 27 -8.16 4.51 2.02
C VAL A 27 -8.73 4.35 0.62
N SER A 28 -9.37 5.39 0.10
CA SER A 28 -9.94 5.42 -1.26
C SER A 28 -9.70 6.76 -1.95
N SER A 29 -9.85 6.80 -3.27
CA SER A 29 -9.95 8.07 -3.98
C SER A 29 -11.17 8.86 -3.52
N ILE A 30 -11.16 10.19 -3.71
CA ILE A 30 -12.28 11.03 -3.29
C ILE A 30 -13.56 10.72 -4.05
N GLU A 31 -13.44 10.26 -5.30
CA GLU A 31 -14.55 9.89 -6.17
C GLU A 31 -15.24 8.59 -5.74
N GLU A 32 -14.45 7.64 -5.19
CA GLU A 32 -14.91 6.32 -4.76
C GLU A 32 -15.10 6.22 -3.25
N GLY A 33 -15.11 7.35 -2.55
CA GLY A 33 -15.27 7.42 -1.09
C GLY A 33 -16.53 6.70 -0.61
N ARG A 34 -16.40 5.88 0.43
CA ARG A 34 -17.49 5.13 1.07
C ARG A 34 -17.43 5.32 2.58
N ALA A 35 -18.53 5.00 3.25
CA ALA A 35 -18.55 5.01 4.71
C ALA A 35 -17.41 4.13 5.27
N GLY A 36 -16.65 4.65 6.23
CA GLY A 36 -15.46 4.01 6.78
C GLY A 36 -14.19 4.17 5.93
N SER A 37 -14.19 5.00 4.89
CA SER A 37 -12.99 5.33 4.15
C SER A 37 -12.39 6.68 4.52
N LEU A 38 -11.06 6.76 4.45
CA LEU A 38 -10.28 7.98 4.39
C LEU A 38 -10.03 8.33 2.94
N SER A 39 -10.37 9.55 2.54
CA SER A 39 -10.04 10.09 1.23
C SER A 39 -9.17 11.34 1.38
N TYR A 40 -8.69 11.88 0.28
CA TYR A 40 -7.83 13.06 0.31
C TYR A 40 -8.07 13.95 -0.91
N LEU A 41 -7.91 15.26 -0.73
CA LEU A 41 -8.02 16.26 -1.78
C LEU A 41 -6.68 16.99 -1.91
N THR A 42 -5.91 16.62 -2.93
CA THR A 42 -4.62 17.27 -3.25
C THR A 42 -4.71 18.14 -4.49
N ASN A 43 -5.62 17.80 -5.42
CA ASN A 43 -5.77 18.52 -6.67
C ASN A 43 -7.12 19.26 -6.69
N PRO A 44 -7.10 20.61 -6.87
CA PRO A 44 -8.31 21.44 -6.92
C PRO A 44 -9.35 21.00 -7.96
N LYS A 45 -8.93 20.30 -9.02
CA LYS A 45 -9.85 19.77 -10.03
C LYS A 45 -10.91 18.81 -9.46
N TYR A 46 -10.59 18.14 -8.36
CA TYR A 46 -11.49 17.20 -7.68
C TYR A 46 -12.25 17.82 -6.52
N GLU A 47 -12.21 19.16 -6.37
CA GLU A 47 -12.90 19.86 -5.29
C GLU A 47 -14.42 19.59 -5.30
N ALA A 48 -15.03 19.52 -6.48
CA ALA A 48 -16.45 19.19 -6.58
C ALA A 48 -16.80 17.83 -5.97
N CYS A 49 -15.87 16.86 -6.00
CA CYS A 49 -16.08 15.52 -5.49
C CYS A 49 -16.16 15.48 -3.96
N ILE A 50 -15.63 16.48 -3.24
CA ILE A 50 -15.70 16.52 -1.78
C ILE A 50 -17.13 16.65 -1.26
N TYR A 51 -18.03 17.26 -2.04
CA TYR A 51 -19.42 17.46 -1.68
C TYR A 51 -20.31 16.25 -1.96
N THR A 52 -19.81 15.31 -2.76
CA THR A 52 -20.54 14.10 -3.17
C THR A 52 -19.92 12.82 -2.65
N THR A 53 -18.70 12.89 -2.09
CA THR A 53 -18.01 11.71 -1.55
C THR A 53 -18.77 11.09 -0.39
N GLY A 54 -18.83 9.75 -0.35
CA GLY A 54 -19.29 8.99 0.80
C GLY A 54 -18.23 8.71 1.86
N ALA A 55 -17.01 9.26 1.71
CA ALA A 55 -15.93 9.06 2.67
C ALA A 55 -16.28 9.60 4.06
N SER A 56 -15.92 8.88 5.12
CA SER A 56 -16.13 9.34 6.49
C SER A 56 -15.16 10.47 6.88
N VAL A 57 -13.94 10.41 6.38
CA VAL A 57 -12.88 11.38 6.68
C VAL A 57 -12.18 11.80 5.39
N VAL A 58 -11.90 13.09 5.23
CA VAL A 58 -11.15 13.63 4.09
C VAL A 58 -9.97 14.47 4.57
N LEU A 59 -8.78 14.14 4.10
CA LEU A 59 -7.58 14.96 4.30
C LEU A 59 -7.58 16.10 3.30
N VAL A 60 -7.41 17.32 3.80
CA VAL A 60 -7.34 18.54 2.99
C VAL A 60 -6.19 19.43 3.43
N ASN A 61 -5.71 20.28 2.54
CA ASN A 61 -4.74 21.31 2.92
C ASN A 61 -5.38 22.36 3.85
N ARG A 62 -4.60 22.95 4.77
CA ARG A 62 -5.10 23.99 5.71
C ARG A 62 -5.77 25.17 5.01
N THR A 63 -5.38 25.46 3.78
CA THR A 63 -5.93 26.55 2.97
C THR A 63 -7.30 26.23 2.39
N PHE A 64 -7.75 24.97 2.49
CA PHE A 64 -9.04 24.58 1.97
C PHE A 64 -10.18 25.07 2.88
N GLU A 65 -11.11 25.82 2.30
CA GLU A 65 -12.35 26.23 2.95
C GLU A 65 -13.53 25.74 2.13
N PRO A 66 -14.40 24.91 2.71
CA PRO A 66 -15.56 24.38 2.01
C PRO A 66 -16.57 25.49 1.73
N ALA A 67 -17.02 25.62 0.49
CA ALA A 67 -18.07 26.57 0.09
C ALA A 67 -19.47 26.14 0.57
N GLN A 68 -19.64 24.87 0.93
CA GLN A 68 -20.92 24.31 1.40
C GLN A 68 -20.68 23.36 2.57
N PRO A 69 -21.69 23.11 3.42
CA PRO A 69 -21.59 22.11 4.49
C PRO A 69 -21.25 20.73 3.95
N LEU A 70 -20.34 20.04 4.62
CA LEU A 70 -19.87 18.70 4.27
C LEU A 70 -20.42 17.65 5.25
N SER A 71 -20.72 16.47 4.74
CA SER A 71 -21.08 15.31 5.57
C SER A 71 -19.84 14.60 6.11
N ALA A 72 -18.72 14.70 5.42
CA ALA A 72 -17.45 14.10 5.82
C ALA A 72 -16.72 14.95 6.87
N THR A 73 -16.01 14.29 7.77
CA THR A 73 -15.08 14.95 8.69
C THR A 73 -13.82 15.36 7.95
N LEU A 74 -13.40 16.61 8.08
CA LEU A 74 -12.15 17.09 7.50
C LEU A 74 -11.01 16.99 8.51
N ILE A 75 -9.84 16.60 8.02
CA ILE A 75 -8.57 16.77 8.73
C ILE A 75 -7.72 17.72 7.90
N LYS A 76 -7.53 18.94 8.41
CA LYS A 76 -6.71 19.98 7.77
C LYS A 76 -5.24 19.77 8.11
N VAL A 77 -4.40 19.59 7.12
CA VAL A 77 -2.95 19.36 7.25
C VAL A 77 -2.17 20.33 6.34
N ASP A 78 -0.88 20.46 6.55
CA ASP A 78 -0.05 21.36 5.75
C ASP A 78 0.09 20.87 4.30
N ASP A 79 0.25 19.57 4.10
CA ASP A 79 0.28 18.89 2.80
C ASP A 79 -0.47 17.57 2.86
N ALA A 80 -1.66 17.55 2.28
CA ALA A 80 -2.51 16.35 2.28
C ALA A 80 -1.87 15.19 1.50
N GLY A 81 -1.11 15.47 0.44
CA GLY A 81 -0.43 14.45 -0.36
C GLY A 81 0.68 13.75 0.42
N ALA A 82 1.57 14.51 1.05
CA ALA A 82 2.62 13.98 1.90
C ALA A 82 2.05 13.19 3.09
N CYS A 83 0.96 13.67 3.68
CA CYS A 83 0.29 13.02 4.80
C CYS A 83 -0.31 11.66 4.39
N VAL A 84 -0.91 11.56 3.22
CA VAL A 84 -1.43 10.27 2.70
C VAL A 84 -0.30 9.27 2.49
N LEU A 85 0.80 9.70 1.88
CA LEU A 85 1.97 8.82 1.69
C LEU A 85 2.48 8.28 3.03
N LYS A 86 2.62 9.16 4.03
CA LYS A 86 3.05 8.77 5.38
C LYS A 86 2.10 7.77 6.04
N LEU A 87 0.78 7.94 5.88
CA LEU A 87 -0.22 6.99 6.38
C LEU A 87 -0.13 5.63 5.67
N LEU A 88 0.06 5.63 4.36
CA LEU A 88 0.21 4.40 3.57
C LEU A 88 1.49 3.65 3.92
N GLU A 89 2.60 4.36 4.13
CA GLU A 89 3.86 3.77 4.60
C GLU A 89 3.68 3.13 5.97
N MET A 90 3.06 3.84 6.92
CA MET A 90 2.75 3.31 8.26
C MET A 90 1.85 2.08 8.18
N TYR A 91 0.79 2.13 7.38
CA TYR A 91 -0.11 1.00 7.18
C TYR A 91 0.61 -0.22 6.60
N ASN A 92 1.50 -0.01 5.61
CA ASN A 92 2.28 -1.09 5.03
C ASN A 92 3.34 -1.63 5.99
N ALA A 93 3.95 -0.79 6.82
CA ALA A 93 4.88 -1.21 7.86
C ALA A 93 4.19 -2.01 8.98
N ALA A 94 2.94 -1.66 9.30
CA ALA A 94 2.14 -2.36 10.32
C ALA A 94 1.57 -3.70 9.84
N LYS A 95 1.59 -3.99 8.53
CA LYS A 95 1.18 -5.31 8.04
C LYS A 95 2.14 -6.38 8.53
N PRO A 96 1.64 -7.49 9.13
CA PRO A 96 2.50 -8.58 9.55
C PRO A 96 3.22 -9.14 8.32
N ARG A 97 4.55 -9.09 8.32
CA ARG A 97 5.35 -9.74 7.30
C ARG A 97 5.23 -11.25 7.48
N ARG A 98 5.04 -11.96 6.40
CA ARG A 98 5.09 -13.41 6.41
C ARG A 98 6.51 -13.85 6.68
N SER A 99 6.69 -15.00 7.33
CA SER A 99 8.01 -15.60 7.58
C SER A 99 7.93 -17.11 7.42
N GLY A 100 9.08 -17.70 7.14
CA GLY A 100 9.23 -19.13 6.99
C GLY A 100 9.23 -19.59 5.51
N ILE A 101 9.74 -20.78 5.31
CA ILE A 101 9.83 -21.43 3.98
C ILE A 101 8.69 -22.45 3.90
N SER A 102 7.87 -22.33 2.86
CA SER A 102 6.81 -23.29 2.61
C SER A 102 7.39 -24.68 2.33
N PRO A 103 6.80 -25.75 2.88
CA PRO A 103 7.18 -27.13 2.54
C PRO A 103 6.91 -27.50 1.08
N LEU A 104 6.11 -26.69 0.38
CA LEU A 104 5.83 -26.84 -1.06
C LEU A 104 6.80 -26.02 -1.94
N ALA A 105 7.69 -25.24 -1.36
CA ALA A 105 8.73 -24.54 -2.10
C ALA A 105 9.88 -25.50 -2.43
N SER A 106 10.45 -25.37 -3.62
CA SER A 106 11.66 -26.08 -4.03
C SER A 106 12.86 -25.17 -3.81
N VAL A 107 13.60 -25.40 -2.73
CA VAL A 107 14.82 -24.63 -2.41
C VAL A 107 16.02 -25.53 -2.48
N CYS A 108 16.96 -25.21 -3.39
CA CYS A 108 18.21 -25.96 -3.51
C CYS A 108 19.03 -25.87 -2.22
N ALA A 109 19.65 -26.98 -1.81
CA ALA A 109 20.47 -27.03 -0.61
C ALA A 109 21.72 -26.11 -0.67
N GLU A 110 22.16 -25.75 -1.86
CA GLU A 110 23.28 -24.84 -2.11
C GLU A 110 22.86 -23.35 -2.10
N ALA A 111 21.56 -23.06 -1.97
CA ALA A 111 21.05 -21.70 -1.85
C ALA A 111 21.28 -21.16 -0.43
N GLN A 112 21.67 -19.90 -0.34
CA GLN A 112 21.84 -19.19 0.92
C GLN A 112 20.61 -18.32 1.16
N VAL A 113 19.86 -18.62 2.21
CA VAL A 113 18.66 -17.87 2.58
C VAL A 113 18.91 -17.14 3.89
N GLY A 114 18.75 -15.82 3.88
CA GLY A 114 18.90 -14.96 5.05
C GLY A 114 17.80 -15.17 6.10
N GLU A 115 17.98 -14.56 7.26
CA GLU A 115 17.03 -14.66 8.37
C GLU A 115 15.73 -13.91 8.11
N GLY A 116 14.62 -14.39 8.67
CA GLY A 116 13.31 -13.73 8.59
C GLY A 116 12.71 -13.69 7.18
N CYS A 117 13.23 -14.49 6.25
CA CYS A 117 12.69 -14.60 4.90
C CYS A 117 11.37 -15.38 4.87
N TYR A 118 10.53 -15.04 3.92
CA TYR A 118 9.38 -15.82 3.50
C TYR A 118 9.59 -16.37 2.10
N ILE A 119 9.40 -17.68 1.93
CA ILE A 119 9.40 -18.33 0.62
C ILE A 119 8.07 -19.10 0.49
N GLY A 120 7.23 -18.63 -0.42
CA GLY A 120 5.88 -19.13 -0.62
C GLY A 120 5.80 -20.44 -1.41
N ASP A 121 4.59 -20.98 -1.48
CA ASP A 121 4.29 -22.26 -2.14
C ASP A 121 4.72 -22.25 -3.61
N PHE A 122 5.31 -23.36 -4.06
CA PHE A 122 5.75 -23.53 -5.45
C PHE A 122 6.78 -22.49 -5.94
N ALA A 123 7.39 -21.73 -5.03
CA ALA A 123 8.57 -20.97 -5.39
C ALA A 123 9.75 -21.91 -5.65
N VAL A 124 10.56 -21.59 -6.65
CA VAL A 124 11.76 -22.36 -7.03
C VAL A 124 12.97 -21.51 -6.82
N VAL A 125 13.92 -22.00 -6.04
CA VAL A 125 15.21 -21.35 -5.74
C VAL A 125 16.31 -22.32 -6.15
N GLU A 126 17.04 -21.95 -7.19
CA GLU A 126 18.10 -22.76 -7.79
C GLU A 126 19.42 -22.71 -7.00
N ALA A 127 20.40 -23.51 -7.45
CA ALA A 127 21.71 -23.57 -6.83
C ALA A 127 22.46 -22.24 -6.84
N GLY A 128 23.19 -21.93 -5.76
CA GLY A 128 24.03 -20.75 -5.66
C GLY A 128 23.26 -19.44 -5.54
N VAL A 129 21.93 -19.47 -5.40
CA VAL A 129 21.13 -18.27 -5.12
C VAL A 129 21.46 -17.73 -3.73
N LYS A 130 21.57 -16.40 -3.61
CA LYS A 130 21.77 -15.69 -2.35
C LYS A 130 20.59 -14.77 -2.09
N ILE A 131 19.88 -15.00 -0.99
CA ILE A 131 18.74 -14.18 -0.56
C ILE A 131 19.13 -13.47 0.73
N GLY A 132 19.07 -12.13 0.72
CA GLY A 132 19.33 -11.30 1.89
C GLY A 132 18.25 -11.45 2.96
N ASN A 133 18.48 -10.88 4.16
CA ASN A 133 17.57 -10.98 5.29
C ASN A 133 16.22 -10.30 5.01
N GLY A 134 15.13 -10.82 5.60
CA GLY A 134 13.81 -10.21 5.55
C GLY A 134 13.14 -10.18 4.19
N CYS A 135 13.62 -10.95 3.21
CA CYS A 135 13.04 -11.03 1.88
C CYS A 135 11.69 -11.73 1.88
N GLN A 136 10.80 -11.29 0.99
CA GLN A 136 9.46 -11.87 0.80
C GLN A 136 9.36 -12.43 -0.62
N ILE A 137 9.56 -13.73 -0.76
CA ILE A 137 9.46 -14.44 -2.05
C ILE A 137 8.06 -15.07 -2.12
N TYR A 138 7.20 -14.47 -2.92
CA TYR A 138 5.82 -14.92 -3.04
C TYR A 138 5.69 -16.24 -3.81
N PRO A 139 4.54 -16.92 -3.70
CA PRO A 139 4.31 -18.20 -4.40
C PRO A 139 4.59 -18.12 -5.90
N GLN A 140 5.12 -19.22 -6.46
CA GLN A 140 5.44 -19.36 -7.91
C GLN A 140 6.53 -18.40 -8.44
N VAL A 141 7.33 -17.79 -7.59
CA VAL A 141 8.53 -17.05 -8.01
C VAL A 141 9.63 -18.05 -8.37
N TYR A 142 10.31 -17.80 -9.48
CA TYR A 142 11.48 -18.56 -9.92
C TYR A 142 12.75 -17.72 -9.80
N LEU A 143 13.70 -18.23 -9.03
CA LEU A 143 15.05 -17.65 -8.89
C LEU A 143 16.07 -18.58 -9.54
N GLY A 144 16.61 -18.16 -10.70
CA GLY A 144 17.57 -18.94 -11.46
C GLY A 144 18.93 -19.01 -10.78
N THR A 145 19.76 -19.94 -11.23
CA THR A 145 21.10 -20.23 -10.69
C THR A 145 21.95 -18.98 -10.51
N GLY A 146 22.55 -18.81 -9.34
CA GLY A 146 23.50 -17.73 -9.02
C GLY A 146 22.86 -16.35 -8.85
N VAL A 147 21.55 -16.22 -8.85
CA VAL A 147 20.85 -14.95 -8.61
C VAL A 147 21.12 -14.44 -7.19
N SER A 148 21.32 -13.13 -7.04
CA SER A 148 21.44 -12.46 -5.75
C SER A 148 20.26 -11.52 -5.53
N VAL A 149 19.58 -11.66 -4.40
CA VAL A 149 18.43 -10.86 -3.97
C VAL A 149 18.87 -10.04 -2.75
N GLY A 150 18.76 -8.71 -2.85
CA GLY A 150 19.11 -7.79 -1.76
C GLY A 150 18.17 -7.92 -0.56
N GLU A 151 18.65 -7.45 0.59
CA GLU A 151 17.91 -7.46 1.86
C GLU A 151 16.57 -6.74 1.75
N GLY A 152 15.54 -7.27 2.43
CA GLY A 152 14.19 -6.69 2.48
C GLY A 152 13.42 -6.69 1.16
N THR A 153 13.96 -7.31 0.10
CA THR A 153 13.33 -7.35 -1.24
C THR A 153 12.04 -8.16 -1.22
N ILE A 154 11.03 -7.67 -1.93
CA ILE A 154 9.75 -8.35 -2.13
C ILE A 154 9.64 -8.75 -3.60
N LEU A 155 9.47 -10.05 -3.87
CA LEU A 155 9.31 -10.59 -5.21
C LEU A 155 7.93 -11.21 -5.36
N TYR A 156 7.16 -10.67 -6.31
CA TYR A 156 5.87 -11.21 -6.70
C TYR A 156 6.00 -12.08 -7.96
N PRO A 157 5.14 -13.08 -8.13
CA PRO A 157 5.11 -13.85 -9.38
C PRO A 157 4.77 -12.94 -10.56
N CYS A 158 5.41 -13.16 -11.69
CA CYS A 158 5.10 -12.42 -12.92
C CYS A 158 3.84 -13.02 -13.55
N LEU A 159 2.67 -12.44 -13.26
CA LEU A 159 1.39 -12.86 -13.82
C LEU A 159 0.82 -11.75 -14.71
N LEU A 160 0.97 -11.89 -16.02
CA LEU A 160 0.42 -10.98 -17.02
C LEU A 160 -0.59 -11.72 -17.92
N TYR A 161 -1.67 -12.26 -17.32
CA TYR A 161 -2.70 -12.93 -18.11
C TYR A 161 -3.83 -12.01 -18.60
N THR A 162 -3.94 -10.78 -18.08
CA THR A 162 -5.13 -9.95 -18.33
C THR A 162 -4.91 -8.68 -19.13
N SER A 163 -3.67 -8.27 -19.39
CA SER A 163 -3.41 -7.18 -20.33
C SER A 163 -2.06 -7.34 -21.01
N PRO A 164 -2.02 -7.29 -22.35
CA PRO A 164 -0.74 -7.31 -23.04
C PRO A 164 0.07 -6.06 -22.64
N SER A 165 1.29 -6.29 -22.16
CA SER A 165 2.22 -5.21 -21.88
C SER A 165 2.42 -4.36 -23.14
N PRO A 166 2.52 -3.03 -23.04
CA PRO A 166 2.88 -2.18 -24.17
C PRO A 166 4.17 -2.62 -24.89
N ARG A 167 5.10 -3.29 -24.17
CA ARG A 167 6.32 -3.88 -24.72
C ARG A 167 6.05 -5.11 -25.58
N ASP A 168 5.03 -5.90 -25.27
CA ASP A 168 4.71 -7.12 -25.99
C ASP A 168 4.05 -6.81 -27.34
N ARG A 169 3.35 -5.67 -27.45
CA ARG A 169 2.79 -5.19 -28.72
C ARG A 169 3.86 -4.79 -29.76
N GLN A 170 5.06 -4.47 -29.32
CA GLN A 170 6.17 -4.08 -30.23
C GLN A 170 6.93 -5.27 -30.83
N LYS A 171 6.78 -6.47 -30.27
CA LYS A 171 7.50 -7.68 -30.74
C LYS A 171 6.83 -8.40 -31.91
N TYR A 172 5.62 -8.02 -32.26
CA TYR A 172 4.81 -8.69 -33.31
C TYR A 172 4.44 -7.77 -34.48
N ARG A 173 5.29 -6.77 -34.76
CA ARG A 173 5.20 -5.97 -36.00
C ARG A 173 6.44 -6.19 -36.87
#